data_3351b6f88f2d3bdc245b9865d85ecfde
#
_entry.id   3351b6f88f2d3bdc245b9865d85ecfde
#
_cell.length_a   1.000
_cell.length_b   1.000
_cell.length_c   1.000
_cell.angle_alpha   90.00
_cell.angle_beta   90.00
_cell.angle_gamma   90.00
#
_symmetry.space_group_name_H-M   'P 1'
#
loop_
_entity.id
_entity.type
_entity.pdbx_description
1 polymer ?
#
loop_
_entity_poly.entity_id
_entity_poly.type
_entity_poly.pdbx_seq_one_letter_code
_entity_poly.pdbx_strand_id
1 'polypeptide(L)'
;MFFKKYLKTGILLISNQKDDLEKINRRKVIDLFKESGCIIFRGFNTTPKNLLKFTNKFTIRYANDANRRDIIYGKKIKTVDEGTMEMPLHSEASYSPSWPEIVWFYCAKPPQKSGWTTVCDGKKIYQELSAESKKFFLANPITYKMKIPYGRGGIKLKKNSWILKK
;
A
#
# COMPACT_ATOMS: atom_id res chain seq x y z
N MET A 1 -24.65 -9.50 -3.87
CA MET A 1 -24.32 -8.98 -5.23
C MET A 1 -23.79 -7.58 -5.06
N PHE A 2 -22.61 -7.27 -5.58
CA PHE A 2 -22.00 -5.96 -5.45
C PHE A 2 -21.92 -5.23 -6.79
N PHE A 3 -21.92 -3.90 -6.73
CA PHE A 3 -21.86 -3.03 -7.90
C PHE A 3 -20.43 -2.52 -8.12
N LYS A 4 -20.06 -2.34 -9.37
CA LYS A 4 -18.79 -1.74 -9.80
C LYS A 4 -19.05 -0.30 -10.28
N LYS A 5 -18.26 0.65 -9.80
CA LYS A 5 -18.26 2.03 -10.27
C LYS A 5 -16.82 2.46 -10.55
N TYR A 6 -16.58 3.01 -11.73
CA TYR A 6 -15.30 3.64 -12.06
C TYR A 6 -15.18 5.00 -11.39
N LEU A 7 -14.00 5.27 -10.86
CA LEU A 7 -13.63 6.56 -10.29
C LEU A 7 -12.61 7.25 -11.21
N LYS A 8 -12.31 8.52 -10.95
CA LYS A 8 -11.23 9.23 -11.65
C LYS A 8 -9.87 8.49 -11.48
N THR A 9 -9.65 7.90 -10.32
CA THR A 9 -8.51 7.03 -10.03
C THR A 9 -9.03 5.79 -9.33
N GLY A 10 -8.99 4.63 -10.02
CA GLY A 10 -9.39 3.35 -9.45
C GLY A 10 -10.85 2.95 -9.66
N ILE A 11 -11.23 1.89 -8.96
CA ILE A 11 -12.55 1.27 -9.03
C ILE A 11 -13.13 1.19 -7.63
N LEU A 12 -14.41 1.53 -7.49
CA LEU A 12 -15.20 1.35 -6.30
C LEU A 12 -16.11 0.11 -6.46
N LEU A 13 -15.93 -0.87 -5.59
CA LEU A 13 -16.83 -2.00 -5.45
C LEU A 13 -17.74 -1.77 -4.23
N ILE A 14 -19.04 -1.75 -4.46
CA ILE A 14 -20.04 -1.43 -3.43
C ILE A 14 -20.87 -2.67 -3.15
N SER A 15 -20.91 -3.10 -1.90
CA SER A 15 -21.83 -4.10 -1.37
C SER A 15 -22.93 -3.44 -0.56
N ASN A 16 -24.06 -4.10 -0.44
CA ASN A 16 -25.19 -3.72 0.41
C ASN A 16 -25.08 -4.33 1.83
N GLN A 17 -23.90 -4.58 2.33
CA GLN A 17 -23.58 -5.18 3.63
C GLN A 17 -23.92 -6.69 3.76
N LYS A 18 -24.35 -7.34 2.68
CA LYS A 18 -24.66 -8.76 2.66
C LYS A 18 -23.56 -9.64 2.12
N ASP A 19 -22.59 -9.02 1.41
CA ASP A 19 -21.50 -9.76 0.80
C ASP A 19 -20.28 -9.81 1.73
N ASP A 20 -19.70 -10.98 1.88
CA ASP A 20 -18.45 -11.17 2.59
C ASP A 20 -17.27 -10.87 1.66
N LEU A 21 -16.35 -10.04 2.10
CA LEU A 21 -15.17 -9.67 1.34
C LEU A 21 -14.35 -10.92 0.96
N GLU A 22 -14.20 -11.86 1.88
CA GLU A 22 -13.43 -13.09 1.66
C GLU A 22 -14.01 -14.02 0.58
N LYS A 23 -15.29 -13.87 0.23
CA LYS A 23 -15.93 -14.68 -0.82
C LYS A 23 -15.71 -14.15 -2.23
N ILE A 24 -15.15 -12.96 -2.39
CA ILE A 24 -14.87 -12.40 -3.71
C ILE A 24 -13.84 -13.28 -4.42
N ASN A 25 -14.10 -13.56 -5.70
CA ASN A 25 -13.21 -14.34 -6.53
C ASN A 25 -11.86 -13.64 -6.69
N ARG A 26 -10.77 -14.37 -6.41
CA ARG A 26 -9.40 -13.86 -6.49
C ARG A 26 -9.05 -13.33 -7.87
N ARG A 27 -9.38 -14.08 -8.92
CA ARG A 27 -9.06 -13.71 -10.31
C ARG A 27 -9.72 -12.37 -10.67
N LYS A 28 -11.01 -12.22 -10.33
CA LYS A 28 -11.74 -10.97 -10.57
C LYS A 28 -11.08 -9.76 -9.91
N VAL A 29 -10.60 -9.90 -8.67
CA VAL A 29 -9.90 -8.81 -7.98
C VAL A 29 -8.58 -8.46 -8.67
N ILE A 30 -7.82 -9.47 -9.09
CA ILE A 30 -6.55 -9.27 -9.81
C ILE A 30 -6.81 -8.53 -11.13
N ASP A 31 -7.79 -8.96 -11.91
CA ASP A 31 -8.11 -8.36 -13.20
C ASP A 31 -8.53 -6.89 -13.04
N LEU A 32 -9.40 -6.60 -12.07
CA LEU A 32 -9.80 -5.23 -11.74
C LEU A 32 -8.62 -4.37 -11.24
N PHE A 33 -7.74 -4.94 -10.44
CA PHE A 33 -6.56 -4.23 -9.93
C PHE A 33 -5.57 -3.91 -11.05
N LYS A 34 -5.34 -4.84 -11.97
CA LYS A 34 -4.50 -4.60 -13.15
C LYS A 34 -5.07 -3.50 -14.05
N GLU A 35 -6.39 -3.44 -14.16
CA GLU A 35 -7.10 -2.43 -14.94
C GLU A 35 -6.96 -1.03 -14.33
N SER A 36 -7.03 -0.92 -13.00
CA SER A 36 -7.25 0.36 -12.33
C SER A 36 -6.15 0.81 -11.37
N GLY A 37 -5.26 -0.10 -10.96
CA GLY A 37 -4.23 0.17 -9.95
C GLY A 37 -4.74 0.42 -8.53
N CYS A 38 -6.04 0.65 -8.35
CA CYS A 38 -6.65 0.91 -7.06
C CYS A 38 -8.07 0.37 -7.00
N ILE A 39 -8.42 -0.34 -5.92
CA ILE A 39 -9.79 -0.82 -5.68
C ILE A 39 -10.21 -0.39 -4.28
N ILE A 40 -11.37 0.24 -4.18
CA ILE A 40 -12.03 0.57 -2.92
C ILE A 40 -13.18 -0.41 -2.73
N PHE A 41 -13.17 -1.14 -1.62
CA PHE A 41 -14.25 -2.02 -1.20
C PHE A 41 -15.11 -1.31 -0.17
N ARG A 42 -16.38 -1.09 -0.44
CA ARG A 42 -17.30 -0.37 0.44
C ARG A 42 -18.56 -1.17 0.73
N GLY A 43 -19.01 -1.15 1.99
CA GLY A 43 -20.23 -1.81 2.41
C GLY A 43 -20.14 -3.32 2.51
N PHE A 44 -18.95 -3.90 2.46
CA PHE A 44 -18.73 -5.32 2.71
C PHE A 44 -18.70 -5.59 4.22
N ASN A 45 -19.28 -6.73 4.61
CA ASN A 45 -19.15 -7.20 5.99
C ASN A 45 -17.70 -7.66 6.22
N THR A 46 -16.94 -6.86 6.96
CA THR A 46 -15.51 -7.09 7.13
C THR A 46 -15.05 -6.79 8.54
N THR A 47 -14.30 -7.72 9.09
CA THR A 47 -13.54 -7.58 10.33
C THR A 47 -12.04 -7.64 10.01
N PRO A 48 -11.14 -7.22 10.90
CA PRO A 48 -9.70 -7.42 10.70
C PRO A 48 -9.33 -8.87 10.40
N LYS A 49 -10.01 -9.84 11.00
CA LYS A 49 -9.81 -11.27 10.74
C LYS A 49 -10.19 -11.65 9.30
N ASN A 50 -11.34 -11.16 8.83
CA ASN A 50 -11.80 -11.43 7.45
C ASN A 50 -10.94 -10.71 6.43
N LEU A 51 -10.48 -9.49 6.74
CA LEU A 51 -9.49 -8.79 5.93
C LEU A 51 -8.23 -9.63 5.77
N LEU A 52 -7.68 -10.16 6.86
CA LEU A 52 -6.48 -11.00 6.78
C LEU A 52 -6.70 -12.24 5.92
N LYS A 53 -7.83 -12.92 6.05
CA LYS A 53 -8.17 -14.06 5.20
C LYS A 53 -8.27 -13.65 3.72
N PHE A 54 -8.86 -12.51 3.44
CA PHE A 54 -8.98 -11.98 2.09
C PHE A 54 -7.60 -11.64 1.49
N THR A 55 -6.79 -10.87 2.21
CA THR A 55 -5.47 -10.43 1.72
C THR A 55 -4.48 -11.58 1.57
N ASN A 56 -4.58 -12.64 2.39
CA ASN A 56 -3.79 -13.86 2.25
C ASN A 56 -3.96 -14.54 0.88
N LYS A 57 -5.09 -14.35 0.19
CA LYS A 57 -5.28 -14.88 -1.16
C LYS A 57 -4.33 -14.27 -2.20
N PHE A 58 -3.78 -13.09 -1.91
CA PHE A 58 -2.95 -12.30 -2.83
C PHE A 58 -1.51 -12.18 -2.37
N THR A 59 -1.21 -12.61 -1.14
CA THR A 59 0.06 -12.35 -0.48
C THR A 59 0.92 -13.62 -0.47
N ILE A 60 2.10 -13.53 -1.05
CA ILE A 60 3.13 -14.55 -0.94
C ILE A 60 4.07 -14.22 0.23
N ARG A 61 4.40 -12.94 0.39
CA ARG A 61 5.29 -12.43 1.42
C ARG A 61 4.77 -11.10 1.95
N TYR A 62 4.80 -10.92 3.25
CA TYR A 62 4.47 -9.66 3.89
C TYR A 62 5.71 -8.76 3.98
N ALA A 63 5.57 -7.50 3.62
CA ALA A 63 6.55 -6.49 3.97
C ALA A 63 6.53 -6.29 5.49
N ASN A 64 7.71 -6.23 6.10
CA ASN A 64 7.82 -5.99 7.54
C ASN A 64 8.21 -4.54 7.78
N ASP A 65 7.34 -3.80 8.42
CA ASP A 65 7.63 -2.49 8.96
C ASP A 65 7.72 -2.59 10.49
N ALA A 66 8.95 -2.50 11.01
CA ALA A 66 9.22 -2.63 12.43
C ALA A 66 8.74 -1.43 13.27
N ASN A 67 8.49 -0.29 12.63
CA ASN A 67 8.14 0.96 13.31
C ASN A 67 6.64 1.06 13.63
N ARG A 68 5.80 0.24 12.99
CA ARG A 68 4.35 0.26 13.19
C ARG A 68 3.92 -0.79 14.20
N ARG A 69 2.96 -0.42 15.05
CA ARG A 69 2.43 -1.33 16.08
C ARG A 69 1.61 -2.45 15.44
N ASP A 70 1.91 -3.69 15.86
CA ASP A 70 1.13 -4.86 15.49
C ASP A 70 -0.25 -4.83 16.18
N ILE A 71 -1.31 -5.07 15.42
CA ILE A 71 -2.67 -5.14 15.96
C ILE A 71 -3.08 -6.59 16.16
N ILE A 72 -2.89 -7.45 15.15
CA ILE A 72 -3.45 -8.80 15.14
C ILE A 72 -2.55 -9.75 14.33
N TYR A 73 -2.51 -11.03 14.77
CA TYR A 73 -2.02 -12.17 14.00
C TYR A 73 -0.56 -12.09 13.53
N GLY A 74 0.36 -12.02 14.47
CA GLY A 74 1.75 -12.24 14.16
C GLY A 74 2.35 -11.22 13.19
N LYS A 75 2.12 -9.94 13.45
CA LYS A 75 2.73 -8.82 12.70
C LYS A 75 2.21 -8.63 11.27
N LYS A 76 1.07 -9.17 10.91
CA LYS A 76 0.52 -9.09 9.56
C LYS A 76 -0.42 -7.90 9.35
N ILE A 77 -1.08 -7.42 10.41
CA ILE A 77 -1.91 -6.21 10.38
C ILE A 77 -1.32 -5.21 11.36
N LYS A 78 -1.01 -4.03 10.87
CA LYS A 78 -0.36 -2.95 11.62
C LYS A 78 -1.24 -1.70 11.63
N THR A 79 -1.01 -0.84 12.62
CA THR A 79 -1.59 0.51 12.57
C THR A 79 -1.02 1.27 11.38
N VAL A 80 -1.73 2.29 10.92
CA VAL A 80 -1.15 3.34 10.08
C VAL A 80 -0.25 4.23 10.97
N ASP A 81 0.51 5.12 10.33
CA ASP A 81 1.34 6.08 11.07
C ASP A 81 0.48 6.89 12.03
N GLU A 82 0.98 7.05 13.25
CA GLU A 82 0.30 7.82 14.30
C GLU A 82 0.65 9.31 14.13
N GLY A 83 -0.32 10.18 14.36
CA GLY A 83 -0.13 11.62 14.32
C GLY A 83 -1.22 12.35 13.57
N THR A 84 -1.12 13.68 13.59
CA THR A 84 -2.05 14.61 12.94
C THR A 84 -1.43 15.37 11.79
N MET A 85 -0.18 15.08 11.47
CA MET A 85 0.55 15.73 10.37
C MET A 85 0.04 15.24 9.03
N GLU A 86 0.01 16.15 8.08
CA GLU A 86 -0.26 15.79 6.70
C GLU A 86 0.85 14.87 6.16
N MET A 87 0.45 13.78 5.51
CA MET A 87 1.37 12.86 4.85
C MET A 87 1.34 13.13 3.34
N PRO A 88 2.45 13.61 2.75
CA PRO A 88 2.52 13.80 1.30
C PRO A 88 2.31 12.49 0.55
N LEU A 89 1.81 12.59 -0.69
CA LEU A 89 1.67 11.43 -1.56
C LEU A 89 3.03 10.77 -1.81
N HIS A 90 3.13 9.48 -1.55
CA HIS A 90 4.34 8.69 -1.69
C HIS A 90 4.01 7.24 -2.06
N SER A 91 4.99 6.53 -2.58
CA SER A 91 4.95 5.07 -2.68
C SER A 91 5.41 4.45 -1.38
N GLU A 92 4.66 3.49 -0.86
CA GLU A 92 4.98 2.80 0.39
C GLU A 92 6.37 2.15 0.31
N ALA A 93 7.23 2.48 1.29
CA ALA A 93 8.60 1.97 1.42
C ALA A 93 9.45 2.06 0.14
N SER A 94 9.24 3.07 -0.70
CA SER A 94 9.93 3.25 -1.99
C SER A 94 11.46 3.38 -1.86
N TYR A 95 11.95 3.76 -0.69
CA TYR A 95 13.38 3.80 -0.34
C TYR A 95 13.98 2.42 0.01
N SER A 96 13.15 1.39 0.14
CA SER A 96 13.55 0.03 0.51
C SER A 96 13.68 -0.87 -0.72
N PRO A 97 14.63 -1.81 -0.75
CA PRO A 97 14.69 -2.83 -1.79
C PRO A 97 13.53 -3.84 -1.72
N SER A 98 12.75 -3.79 -0.66
CA SER A 98 11.62 -4.69 -0.37
C SER A 98 10.30 -3.94 -0.30
N TRP A 99 10.06 -3.00 -1.21
CA TRP A 99 8.77 -2.30 -1.27
C TRP A 99 7.63 -3.28 -1.59
N PRO A 100 6.43 -3.06 -1.05
CA PRO A 100 5.28 -3.90 -1.35
C PRO A 100 4.75 -3.65 -2.77
N GLU A 101 4.35 -4.72 -3.46
CA GLU A 101 3.63 -4.62 -4.74
C GLU A 101 2.17 -4.21 -4.55
N ILE A 102 1.59 -4.52 -3.39
CA ILE A 102 0.20 -4.20 -3.02
C ILE A 102 0.18 -3.72 -1.57
N VAL A 103 -0.52 -2.62 -1.34
CA VAL A 103 -0.80 -2.10 0.00
C VAL A 103 -2.29 -2.22 0.27
N TRP A 104 -2.64 -2.70 1.47
CA TRP A 104 -4.02 -2.86 1.92
C TRP A 104 -4.30 -1.92 3.08
N PHE A 105 -5.31 -1.08 2.94
CA PHE A 105 -5.81 -0.24 4.02
C PHE A 105 -7.18 -0.73 4.49
N TYR A 106 -7.40 -0.68 5.78
CA TYR A 106 -8.67 -1.00 6.41
C TYR A 106 -9.07 0.12 7.37
N CYS A 107 -10.21 0.74 7.09
CA CYS A 107 -10.78 1.74 7.97
C CYS A 107 -11.65 1.06 9.03
N ALA A 108 -11.09 0.83 10.21
CA ALA A 108 -11.80 0.21 11.32
C ALA A 108 -12.84 1.17 11.94
N LYS A 109 -12.50 2.46 12.01
CA LYS A 109 -13.38 3.53 12.50
C LYS A 109 -13.14 4.78 11.66
N PRO A 110 -14.15 5.24 10.92
CA PRO A 110 -14.00 6.46 10.11
C PRO A 110 -13.86 7.68 11.03
N PRO A 111 -13.03 8.64 10.67
CA PRO A 111 -12.92 9.90 11.41
C PRO A 111 -14.19 10.74 11.21
N GLN A 112 -14.50 11.58 12.18
CA GLN A 112 -15.64 12.52 12.07
C GLN A 112 -15.33 13.71 11.17
N LYS A 113 -14.09 14.18 11.19
CA LYS A 113 -13.57 15.28 10.36
C LYS A 113 -12.16 14.94 9.90
N SER A 114 -11.79 15.32 8.68
CA SER A 114 -10.46 15.10 8.08
C SER A 114 -9.96 13.64 8.13
N GLY A 115 -8.66 13.41 8.11
CA GLY A 115 -8.07 12.07 8.20
C GLY A 115 -8.34 11.20 6.98
N TRP A 116 -8.45 11.80 5.81
CA TRP A 116 -8.69 11.07 4.57
C TRP A 116 -7.41 10.41 4.07
N THR A 117 -7.56 9.18 3.56
CA THR A 117 -6.49 8.54 2.80
C THR A 117 -6.65 8.92 1.34
N THR A 118 -5.73 9.71 0.83
CA THR A 118 -5.70 10.11 -0.58
C THR A 118 -4.88 9.11 -1.38
N VAL A 119 -5.27 8.88 -2.62
CA VAL A 119 -4.56 8.01 -3.55
C VAL A 119 -4.39 8.70 -4.89
N CYS A 120 -3.27 8.45 -5.56
CA CYS A 120 -3.04 8.92 -6.92
C CYS A 120 -2.42 7.81 -7.77
N ASP A 121 -2.58 7.92 -9.08
CA ASP A 121 -1.96 7.03 -10.03
C ASP A 121 -0.59 7.56 -10.44
N GLY A 122 0.48 6.97 -9.89
CA GLY A 122 1.85 7.38 -10.18
C GLY A 122 2.24 7.24 -11.67
N LYS A 123 1.60 6.33 -12.42
CA LYS A 123 1.83 6.20 -13.87
C LYS A 123 1.29 7.41 -14.61
N LYS A 124 0.09 7.89 -14.23
CA LYS A 124 -0.48 9.11 -14.82
C LYS A 124 0.35 10.33 -14.47
N ILE A 125 0.80 10.45 -13.21
CA ILE A 125 1.70 11.54 -12.81
C ILE A 125 2.94 11.54 -13.70
N TYR A 126 3.59 10.40 -13.90
CA TYR A 126 4.77 10.32 -14.76
C TYR A 126 4.42 10.69 -16.22
N GLN A 127 3.28 10.25 -16.74
CA GLN A 127 2.84 10.59 -18.10
C GLN A 127 2.65 12.09 -18.30
N GLU A 128 2.12 12.76 -17.27
CA GLU A 128 1.79 14.19 -17.26
C GLU A 128 3.02 15.11 -16.94
N LEU A 129 4.14 14.53 -16.49
CA LEU A 129 5.37 15.30 -16.30
C LEU A 129 5.81 15.95 -17.62
N SER A 130 6.35 17.19 -17.52
CA SER A 130 6.97 17.85 -18.66
C SER A 130 8.13 17.03 -19.23
N ALA A 131 8.44 17.24 -20.52
CA ALA A 131 9.59 16.58 -21.15
C ALA A 131 10.90 16.92 -20.43
N GLU A 132 11.04 18.14 -19.95
CA GLU A 132 12.18 18.60 -19.16
C GLU A 132 12.31 17.84 -17.84
N SER A 133 11.22 17.75 -17.06
CA SER A 133 11.21 16.98 -15.81
C SER A 133 11.55 15.51 -16.03
N LYS A 134 10.97 14.89 -17.07
CA LYS A 134 11.31 13.50 -17.43
C LYS A 134 12.78 13.34 -17.74
N LYS A 135 13.35 14.23 -18.56
CA LYS A 135 14.77 14.23 -18.91
C LYS A 135 15.64 14.41 -17.67
N PHE A 136 15.27 15.35 -16.79
CA PHE A 136 16.00 15.59 -15.54
C PHE A 136 16.06 14.35 -14.66
N PHE A 137 14.93 13.70 -14.36
CA PHE A 137 14.90 12.52 -13.50
C PHE A 137 15.55 11.28 -14.12
N LEU A 138 15.52 11.15 -15.45
CA LEU A 138 16.24 10.07 -16.14
C LEU A 138 17.75 10.26 -16.07
N ALA A 139 18.22 11.51 -16.16
CA ALA A 139 19.65 11.84 -16.06
C ALA A 139 20.16 11.84 -14.62
N ASN A 140 19.30 12.09 -13.63
CA ASN A 140 19.65 12.25 -12.23
C ASN A 140 18.89 11.24 -11.36
N PRO A 141 19.32 9.97 -11.31
CA PRO A 141 18.65 8.96 -10.52
C PRO A 141 18.72 9.28 -9.01
N ILE A 142 17.60 9.08 -8.31
CA ILE A 142 17.53 9.27 -6.86
C ILE A 142 18.26 8.13 -6.18
N THR A 143 19.24 8.46 -5.33
CA THR A 143 19.98 7.48 -4.54
C THR A 143 19.61 7.61 -3.07
N TYR A 144 19.05 6.53 -2.49
CA TYR A 144 18.78 6.45 -1.06
C TYR A 144 19.98 5.88 -0.33
N LYS A 145 20.46 6.58 0.70
CA LYS A 145 21.50 6.11 1.62
C LYS A 145 20.88 5.89 2.99
N MET A 146 20.91 4.68 3.50
CA MET A 146 20.44 4.37 4.84
C MET A 146 21.61 4.05 5.75
N LYS A 147 21.76 4.78 6.85
CA LYS A 147 22.67 4.43 7.95
C LYS A 147 21.93 3.46 8.86
N ILE A 148 22.43 2.23 8.94
CA ILE A 148 21.90 1.25 9.86
C ILE A 148 22.77 1.36 11.13
N PRO A 149 22.21 1.76 12.29
CA PRO A 149 22.96 1.86 13.52
C PRO A 149 23.44 0.46 13.95
N TYR A 150 24.73 0.33 14.22
CA TYR A 150 25.32 -0.86 14.83
C TYR A 150 24.94 -0.85 16.31
N GLY A 151 23.92 -1.61 16.71
CA GLY A 151 23.48 -1.74 18.10
C GLY A 151 23.95 -3.06 18.72
N ARG A 152 24.23 -3.05 20.03
CA ARG A 152 24.45 -4.26 20.83
C ARG A 152 23.19 -5.14 20.77
N GLY A 153 23.27 -6.31 20.16
CA GLY A 153 22.15 -7.20 19.86
C GLY A 153 21.89 -7.32 18.35
N GLY A 154 22.76 -6.80 17.52
CA GLY A 154 22.59 -6.60 16.11
C GLY A 154 22.48 -7.85 15.28
N ILE A 155 21.54 -7.81 14.39
CA ILE A 155 21.54 -8.58 13.15
C ILE A 155 22.92 -8.36 12.49
N LYS A 156 23.72 -9.42 12.37
CA LYS A 156 24.93 -9.40 11.53
C LYS A 156 24.52 -9.23 10.08
N LEU A 157 24.34 -7.99 9.65
CA LEU A 157 24.21 -7.69 8.23
C LEU A 157 25.60 -7.92 7.62
N LYS A 158 25.71 -8.89 6.72
CA LYS A 158 26.87 -9.00 5.85
C LYS A 158 27.08 -7.63 5.16
N LYS A 159 28.34 -7.23 5.10
CA LYS A 159 28.83 -5.97 4.52
C LYS A 159 28.49 -5.84 3.02
N ASN A 160 27.22 -5.65 2.70
CA ASN A 160 26.79 -5.33 1.34
C ASN A 160 26.07 -4.00 1.42
N SER A 161 26.80 -2.93 1.06
CA SER A 161 26.19 -1.65 0.75
C SER A 161 25.32 -1.83 -0.49
N TRP A 162 24.00 -1.83 -0.29
CA TRP A 162 23.06 -1.88 -1.42
C TRP A 162 22.93 -0.48 -1.99
N ILE A 163 23.54 -0.28 -3.15
CA ILE A 163 23.27 0.88 -3.99
C ILE A 163 22.15 0.45 -4.93
N LEU A 164 20.94 0.96 -4.69
CA LEU A 164 19.86 0.82 -5.67
C LEU A 164 20.15 1.80 -6.82
N LYS A 165 20.73 1.31 -7.90
CA LYS A 165 20.64 1.99 -9.20
C LYS A 165 19.32 1.56 -9.83
N LYS A 166 18.39 2.47 -9.99
CA LYS A 166 17.30 2.36 -10.96
C LYS A 166 17.65 3.09 -12.21
#